data_b43842040ce836c9cc89225e9b817076
#
_entry.id   b43842040ce836c9cc89225e9b817076
#
_cell.length_a   1.000
_cell.length_b   1.000
_cell.length_c   1.000
_cell.angle_alpha   90.00
_cell.angle_beta   90.00
_cell.angle_gamma   90.00
#
_symmetry.space_group_name_H-M   'P 1'
#
loop_
_entity.id
_entity.type
_entity.pdbx_description
1 polymer ?
#
loop_
_entity_poly.entity_id
_entity_poly.type
_entity_poly.pdbx_seq_one_letter_code
_entity_poly.pdbx_strand_id
1 'polypeptide(L)'
;MTTATFGTNQVDWEQRLDFDKLRTDRLANLKRELNKSDVGALLAFDFANIRYMSSTHIGTWAIDKAIRFALVTRNSDPIVWDFGSAAKHHKLYNPWLDTTTAEADADPHAPHHGAVKPRAESGARAGISTLRGAFNPDAGIADEVASKIKRELEKFGLLNEPLGIDIVELPILFALQRAGITVVDGQQIFLNARAIKTGEEIGLLTQAASMVDAAYEKLYEFLRPGVKENEAVGLVSKVLYDLGSEYVEGVNAISGERCSPHPHVYSDRLIRPGDPAFFDILHSYQGYRTCYYRTFAVGSASSAQHDAYKRAREYMDRAIALVRPGATTADIVAVWPKAEEF
;
A
#
# COMPACT_ATOMS: atom_id res chain seq x y z
N MET A 1 13.17 16.07 28.88
CA MET A 1 12.67 15.18 27.82
C MET A 1 11.90 14.06 28.50
N THR A 2 10.59 13.98 28.31
CA THR A 2 9.81 12.84 28.78
C THR A 2 10.22 11.62 27.97
N THR A 3 10.65 10.58 28.66
CA THR A 3 10.92 9.29 27.99
C THR A 3 9.61 8.79 27.40
N ALA A 4 9.56 8.59 26.09
CA ALA A 4 8.39 8.03 25.44
C ALA A 4 8.12 6.62 25.98
N THR A 5 6.89 6.37 26.37
CA THR A 5 6.44 5.03 26.73
C THR A 5 5.98 4.31 25.49
N PHE A 6 6.62 3.21 25.18
CA PHE A 6 6.31 2.43 23.97
C PHE A 6 5.29 1.36 24.31
N GLY A 7 4.34 1.12 23.39
CA GLY A 7 3.41 0.01 23.46
C GLY A 7 4.09 -1.34 23.25
N THR A 8 3.30 -2.40 23.06
CA THR A 8 3.76 -3.79 22.89
C THR A 8 4.83 -3.96 21.82
N ASN A 9 4.76 -3.21 20.73
CA ASN A 9 5.76 -3.19 19.67
C ASN A 9 6.86 -2.14 19.89
N GLN A 10 6.97 -1.61 21.08
CA GLN A 10 7.92 -0.58 21.45
C GLN A 10 7.81 0.68 20.59
N VAL A 11 6.62 1.04 20.17
CA VAL A 11 6.42 2.14 19.26
C VAL A 11 5.39 3.10 19.81
N ASP A 12 5.90 4.22 20.11
CA ASP A 12 5.20 5.47 19.92
C ASP A 12 5.73 6.00 18.57
N TRP A 13 5.21 5.46 17.49
CA TRP A 13 5.80 5.63 16.17
C TRP A 13 5.75 7.08 15.69
N GLU A 14 4.77 7.85 16.14
CA GLU A 14 4.68 9.29 15.87
C GLU A 14 5.91 10.06 16.36
N GLN A 15 6.59 9.55 17.39
CA GLN A 15 7.80 10.15 17.92
C GLN A 15 9.09 9.63 17.25
N ARG A 16 8.99 8.54 16.46
CA ARG A 16 10.15 7.91 15.82
C ARG A 16 10.23 8.18 14.34
N LEU A 17 9.11 8.45 13.69
CA LEU A 17 9.02 8.67 12.26
C LEU A 17 8.64 10.11 11.96
N ASP A 18 9.39 10.72 11.09
CA ASP A 18 9.07 12.04 10.56
C ASP A 18 8.10 11.90 9.38
N PHE A 19 6.80 12.07 9.65
CA PHE A 19 5.76 11.97 8.63
C PHE A 19 5.79 13.11 7.61
N ASP A 20 6.31 14.28 7.99
CA ASP A 20 6.49 15.38 7.06
C ASP A 20 7.62 15.06 6.09
N LYS A 21 8.71 14.53 6.60
CA LYS A 21 9.80 14.03 5.78
C LYS A 21 9.36 12.86 4.88
N LEU A 22 8.64 11.88 5.42
CA LEU A 22 8.09 10.77 4.65
C LEU A 22 7.26 11.27 3.46
N ARG A 23 6.38 12.25 3.70
CA ARG A 23 5.52 12.82 2.66
C ARG A 23 6.33 13.55 1.59
N THR A 24 7.25 14.40 1.99
CA THR A 24 8.08 15.18 1.06
C THR A 24 9.00 14.30 0.23
N ASP A 25 9.62 13.31 0.83
CA ASP A 25 10.51 12.37 0.15
C ASP A 25 9.75 11.54 -0.89
N ARG A 26 8.56 11.01 -0.54
CA ARG A 26 7.73 10.24 -1.49
C ARG A 26 7.32 11.08 -2.69
N LEU A 27 6.83 12.28 -2.45
CA LEU A 27 6.42 13.18 -3.53
C LEU A 27 7.62 13.60 -4.39
N ALA A 28 8.77 13.88 -3.78
CA ALA A 28 10.01 14.18 -4.50
C ALA A 28 10.48 13.01 -5.36
N ASN A 29 10.42 11.79 -4.85
CA ASN A 29 10.74 10.58 -5.60
C ASN A 29 9.82 10.42 -6.82
N LEU A 30 8.50 10.60 -6.64
CA LEU A 30 7.54 10.51 -7.73
C LEU A 30 7.79 11.57 -8.81
N LYS A 31 7.97 12.83 -8.40
CA LYS A 31 8.28 13.93 -9.33
C LYS A 31 9.60 13.70 -10.06
N ARG A 32 10.61 13.16 -9.40
CA ARG A 32 11.88 12.81 -10.04
C ARG A 32 11.71 11.80 -11.16
N GLU A 33 10.91 10.75 -10.94
CA GLU A 33 10.66 9.73 -11.97
C GLU A 33 9.73 10.25 -13.07
N LEU A 34 8.74 11.07 -12.74
CA LEU A 34 7.92 11.76 -13.72
C LEU A 34 8.75 12.69 -14.63
N ASN A 35 9.70 13.42 -14.07
CA ASN A 35 10.60 14.30 -14.83
C ASN A 35 11.55 13.57 -15.79
N LYS A 36 11.77 12.27 -15.59
CA LYS A 36 12.57 11.43 -16.50
C LYS A 36 11.76 10.86 -17.66
N SER A 37 10.44 11.02 -17.62
CA SER A 37 9.52 10.45 -18.61
C SER A 37 8.98 11.51 -19.56
N ASP A 38 8.33 11.05 -20.64
CA ASP A 38 7.64 11.90 -21.60
C ASP A 38 6.18 12.19 -21.18
N VAL A 39 5.80 11.82 -19.94
CA VAL A 39 4.45 11.98 -19.41
C VAL A 39 4.30 13.37 -18.78
N GLY A 40 3.24 14.10 -19.12
CA GLY A 40 2.96 15.44 -18.58
C GLY A 40 2.43 15.43 -17.16
N ALA A 41 1.60 14.44 -16.83
CA ALA A 41 0.97 14.28 -15.52
C ALA A 41 0.72 12.81 -15.22
N LEU A 42 0.59 12.48 -13.92
CA LEU A 42 0.17 11.16 -13.44
C LEU A 42 -1.18 11.24 -12.78
N LEU A 43 -2.07 10.34 -13.17
CA LEU A 43 -3.39 10.14 -12.59
C LEU A 43 -3.41 8.78 -11.91
N ALA A 44 -3.64 8.76 -10.61
CA ALA A 44 -3.71 7.55 -9.82
C ALA A 44 -5.14 7.23 -9.39
N PHE A 45 -5.53 5.97 -9.55
CA PHE A 45 -6.75 5.36 -9.02
C PHE A 45 -6.44 4.26 -8.00
N ASP A 46 -5.22 3.74 -7.96
CA ASP A 46 -4.79 2.80 -6.94
C ASP A 46 -4.60 3.49 -5.60
N PHE A 47 -5.14 2.92 -4.52
CA PHE A 47 -5.08 3.51 -3.20
C PHE A 47 -3.65 3.69 -2.66
N ALA A 48 -2.77 2.75 -2.97
CA ALA A 48 -1.37 2.84 -2.55
C ALA A 48 -0.65 3.98 -3.28
N ASN A 49 -0.92 4.15 -4.58
CA ASN A 49 -0.34 5.25 -5.36
C ASN A 49 -0.92 6.61 -4.97
N ILE A 50 -2.24 6.70 -4.73
CA ILE A 50 -2.87 7.92 -4.20
C ILE A 50 -2.24 8.29 -2.85
N ARG A 51 -2.09 7.32 -1.94
CA ARG A 51 -1.46 7.56 -0.64
C ARG A 51 0.01 7.94 -0.77
N TYR A 52 0.73 7.29 -1.67
CA TYR A 52 2.15 7.59 -1.91
C TYR A 52 2.35 9.05 -2.32
N MET A 53 1.55 9.55 -3.27
CA MET A 53 1.68 10.92 -3.77
C MET A 53 1.10 11.97 -2.85
N SER A 54 0.00 11.69 -2.13
CA SER A 54 -0.78 12.70 -1.41
C SER A 54 -0.71 12.59 0.11
N SER A 55 -0.23 11.46 0.62
CA SER A 55 -0.27 11.09 2.06
C SER A 55 -1.68 11.12 2.68
N THR A 56 -2.72 10.97 1.86
CA THR A 56 -4.08 10.84 2.34
C THR A 56 -4.52 9.39 2.38
N HIS A 57 -5.38 9.06 3.31
CA HIS A 57 -5.95 7.72 3.45
C HIS A 57 -7.46 7.80 3.74
N ILE A 58 -8.20 6.88 3.17
CA ILE A 58 -9.59 6.57 3.52
C ILE A 58 -9.72 5.04 3.66
N GLY A 59 -10.79 4.58 4.29
CA GLY A 59 -11.02 3.15 4.48
C GLY A 59 -11.04 2.36 3.17
N THR A 60 -10.56 1.13 3.21
CA THR A 60 -10.46 0.22 2.04
C THR A 60 -11.82 -0.20 1.46
N TRP A 61 -12.93 0.15 2.12
CA TRP A 61 -14.29 -0.05 1.59
C TRP A 61 -14.56 0.76 0.32
N ALA A 62 -13.86 1.88 0.13
CA ALA A 62 -14.02 2.76 -1.03
C ALA A 62 -13.16 2.28 -2.21
N ILE A 63 -13.50 1.15 -2.80
CA ILE A 63 -12.77 0.55 -3.93
C ILE A 63 -13.21 1.08 -5.29
N ASP A 64 -14.29 1.87 -5.34
CA ASP A 64 -14.81 2.46 -6.57
C ASP A 64 -13.88 3.56 -7.07
N LYS A 65 -13.36 3.41 -8.28
CA LYS A 65 -12.37 4.30 -8.87
C LYS A 65 -12.91 5.70 -9.20
N ALA A 66 -14.21 5.83 -9.40
CA ALA A 66 -14.85 7.12 -9.63
C ALA A 66 -14.95 7.98 -8.36
N ILE A 67 -14.94 7.35 -7.17
CA ILE A 67 -15.02 8.05 -5.89
C ILE A 67 -13.72 8.74 -5.54
N ARG A 68 -12.59 8.06 -5.76
CA ARG A 68 -11.29 8.51 -5.31
C ARG A 68 -10.23 8.39 -6.39
N PHE A 69 -9.61 9.49 -6.74
CA PHE A 69 -8.47 9.54 -7.66
C PHE A 69 -7.61 10.77 -7.36
N ALA A 70 -6.39 10.78 -7.84
CA ALA A 70 -5.47 11.88 -7.61
C ALA A 70 -4.61 12.17 -8.84
N LEU A 71 -4.35 13.45 -9.08
CA LEU A 71 -3.53 13.95 -10.18
C LEU A 71 -2.30 14.67 -9.61
N VAL A 72 -1.14 14.46 -10.22
CA VAL A 72 0.07 15.25 -9.96
C VAL A 72 0.75 15.58 -11.28
N THR A 73 1.26 16.81 -11.39
CA THR A 73 2.10 17.22 -12.52
C THR A 73 3.55 17.39 -12.06
N ARG A 74 4.46 17.62 -13.00
CA ARG A 74 5.86 17.92 -12.68
C ARG A 74 6.00 19.09 -11.70
N ASN A 75 5.12 20.11 -11.83
CA ASN A 75 5.23 21.39 -11.14
C ASN A 75 4.13 21.65 -10.11
N SER A 76 3.12 20.76 -9.98
CA SER A 76 2.06 20.91 -9.00
C SER A 76 2.24 20.00 -7.79
N ASP A 77 1.60 20.35 -6.69
CA ASP A 77 1.33 19.39 -5.62
C ASP A 77 0.11 18.53 -5.99
N PRO A 78 -0.11 17.40 -5.31
CA PRO A 78 -1.21 16.51 -5.65
C PRO A 78 -2.58 17.16 -5.50
N ILE A 79 -3.44 16.92 -6.47
CA ILE A 79 -4.87 17.20 -6.40
C ILE A 79 -5.59 15.90 -6.13
N VAL A 80 -6.37 15.84 -5.06
CA VAL A 80 -7.09 14.64 -4.65
C VAL A 80 -8.59 14.88 -4.76
N TRP A 81 -9.29 14.03 -5.49
CA TRP A 81 -10.74 13.96 -5.47
C TRP A 81 -11.19 12.83 -4.58
N ASP A 82 -12.12 13.14 -3.70
CA ASP A 82 -12.67 12.21 -2.74
C ASP A 82 -14.17 12.50 -2.52
N PHE A 83 -14.91 11.59 -1.91
CA PHE A 83 -16.30 11.89 -1.61
C PHE A 83 -16.41 13.04 -0.58
N GLY A 84 -17.54 13.77 -0.61
CA GLY A 84 -17.65 15.10 -0.01
C GLY A 84 -17.21 15.23 1.45
N SER A 85 -17.51 14.27 2.31
CA SER A 85 -17.07 14.30 3.72
C SER A 85 -15.57 14.09 3.86
N ALA A 86 -14.97 13.16 3.11
CA ALA A 86 -13.54 12.92 3.11
C ALA A 86 -12.78 14.13 2.53
N ALA A 87 -13.26 14.73 1.45
CA ALA A 87 -12.67 15.95 0.90
C ALA A 87 -12.67 17.11 1.91
N LYS A 88 -13.76 17.28 2.67
CA LYS A 88 -13.81 18.26 3.77
C LYS A 88 -12.83 17.94 4.89
N HIS A 89 -12.73 16.68 5.27
CA HIS A 89 -11.77 16.23 6.27
C HIS A 89 -10.34 16.54 5.83
N HIS A 90 -9.99 16.19 4.61
CA HIS A 90 -8.65 16.47 4.06
C HIS A 90 -8.32 17.97 4.09
N LYS A 91 -9.26 18.84 3.76
CA LYS A 91 -9.04 20.29 3.87
C LYS A 91 -8.74 20.77 5.28
N LEU A 92 -9.37 20.15 6.29
CA LEU A 92 -9.21 20.57 7.69
C LEU A 92 -7.96 19.98 8.35
N TYR A 93 -7.60 18.74 8.00
CA TYR A 93 -6.61 17.98 8.76
C TYR A 93 -5.36 17.59 7.94
N ASN A 94 -5.36 17.87 6.65
CA ASN A 94 -4.21 17.60 5.77
C ASN A 94 -3.72 18.92 5.13
N PRO A 95 -3.14 19.84 5.91
CA PRO A 95 -2.78 21.19 5.45
C PRO A 95 -1.77 21.20 4.30
N TRP A 96 -1.00 20.15 4.13
CA TRP A 96 -0.09 20.00 2.99
C TRP A 96 -0.78 19.84 1.63
N LEU A 97 -2.09 19.56 1.61
CA LEU A 97 -2.90 19.53 0.37
C LEU A 97 -3.51 20.88 0.03
N ASP A 98 -3.71 21.72 1.03
CA ASP A 98 -4.31 23.03 0.85
C ASP A 98 -3.25 24.13 0.89
N THR A 99 -2.66 24.40 -0.25
CA THR A 99 -1.73 25.49 -0.43
C THR A 99 -2.40 26.74 -1.02
N THR A 100 -3.73 26.81 -0.94
CA THR A 100 -4.53 27.91 -1.54
C THR A 100 -4.60 29.16 -0.69
N THR A 101 -3.86 29.28 0.38
CA THR A 101 -3.84 30.52 1.17
C THR A 101 -2.85 31.52 0.57
N ALA A 102 -3.30 32.20 -0.48
CA ALA A 102 -2.67 33.46 -0.90
C ALA A 102 -2.63 34.51 0.23
N GLU A 103 -3.37 34.30 1.31
CA GLU A 103 -3.43 35.15 2.50
C GLU A 103 -2.39 34.78 3.57
N ALA A 104 -1.79 33.59 3.51
CA ALA A 104 -0.73 33.19 4.44
C ALA A 104 0.57 34.02 4.24
N ASP A 105 0.76 34.63 3.09
CA ASP A 105 1.90 35.52 2.82
C ASP A 105 1.77 36.89 3.51
N ALA A 106 0.63 37.19 4.12
CA ALA A 106 0.40 38.46 4.81
C ALA A 106 0.63 38.35 6.33
N ASP A 107 0.78 37.17 6.90
CA ASP A 107 1.07 36.98 8.34
C ASP A 107 2.58 36.72 8.55
N PRO A 108 3.30 37.67 9.17
CA PRO A 108 4.73 37.49 9.47
C PRO A 108 5.01 36.40 10.50
N HIS A 109 3.96 35.81 11.11
CA HIS A 109 4.05 34.70 12.07
C HIS A 109 3.52 33.37 11.52
N ALA A 110 3.02 33.37 10.25
CA ALA A 110 2.65 32.12 9.61
C ALA A 110 3.92 31.25 9.42
N PRO A 111 3.83 29.95 9.63
CA PRO A 111 4.98 29.07 9.37
C PRO A 111 5.44 29.28 7.91
N HIS A 112 6.68 29.71 7.77
CA HIS A 112 7.29 30.05 6.47
C HIS A 112 7.35 28.83 5.56
N HIS A 113 6.29 28.57 4.86
CA HIS A 113 6.37 27.90 3.57
C HIS A 113 6.85 28.98 2.61
N GLY A 114 8.13 28.96 2.21
CA GLY A 114 8.78 30.01 1.44
C GLY A 114 7.88 30.55 0.33
N ALA A 115 8.07 31.81 -0.07
CA ALA A 115 7.27 32.55 -1.03
C ALA A 115 6.92 31.74 -2.30
N VAL A 116 5.93 30.90 -2.20
CA VAL A 116 5.37 30.12 -3.29
C VAL A 116 4.14 30.89 -3.75
N LYS A 117 4.15 31.26 -5.03
CA LYS A 117 2.92 31.76 -5.68
C LYS A 117 1.74 30.88 -5.27
N PRO A 118 0.56 31.46 -5.02
CA PRO A 118 -0.60 30.69 -4.62
C PRO A 118 -0.78 29.49 -5.52
N ARG A 119 -0.63 28.28 -4.98
CA ARG A 119 -0.89 27.04 -5.69
C ARG A 119 -2.42 26.82 -5.69
N ALA A 120 -3.13 27.70 -6.38
CA ALA A 120 -4.58 27.65 -6.51
C ALA A 120 -5.11 26.31 -7.04
N GLU A 121 -4.22 25.39 -7.34
CA GLU A 121 -4.43 24.22 -8.19
C GLU A 121 -4.13 22.90 -7.47
N SER A 122 -3.67 22.95 -6.25
CA SER A 122 -3.52 21.77 -5.38
C SER A 122 -4.71 21.66 -4.41
N GLY A 123 -4.79 20.57 -3.67
CA GLY A 123 -5.71 20.41 -2.56
C GLY A 123 -6.78 19.35 -2.73
N ALA A 124 -7.62 19.22 -1.71
CA ALA A 124 -8.71 18.26 -1.68
C ALA A 124 -9.97 18.82 -2.32
N ARG A 125 -10.57 18.06 -3.22
CA ARG A 125 -11.77 18.43 -3.96
C ARG A 125 -12.87 17.40 -3.74
N ALA A 126 -14.12 17.84 -3.82
CA ALA A 126 -15.25 16.93 -3.89
C ALA A 126 -15.20 16.14 -5.20
N GLY A 127 -15.11 14.84 -5.11
CA GLY A 127 -15.20 13.91 -6.21
C GLY A 127 -16.65 13.66 -6.63
N ILE A 128 -16.93 12.43 -7.04
CA ILE A 128 -18.26 11.99 -7.43
C ILE A 128 -18.77 11.04 -6.36
N SER A 129 -19.99 11.27 -5.87
CA SER A 129 -20.65 10.32 -4.99
C SER A 129 -21.32 9.23 -5.81
N THR A 130 -20.91 8.00 -5.61
CA THR A 130 -21.54 6.81 -6.16
C THR A 130 -21.61 5.71 -5.12
N LEU A 131 -22.48 4.74 -5.33
CA LEU A 131 -22.56 3.58 -4.48
C LEU A 131 -21.50 2.55 -4.91
N ARG A 132 -20.86 1.94 -3.94
CA ARG A 132 -19.87 0.89 -4.17
C ARG A 132 -20.45 -0.22 -5.07
N GLY A 133 -19.78 -0.51 -6.16
CA GLY A 133 -20.20 -1.50 -7.14
C GLY A 133 -21.42 -1.13 -7.99
N ALA A 134 -21.94 0.11 -7.85
CA ALA A 134 -23.07 0.61 -8.62
C ALA A 134 -22.63 1.58 -9.73
N PHE A 135 -21.47 1.35 -10.32
CA PHE A 135 -21.00 2.13 -11.45
C PHE A 135 -21.86 1.82 -12.67
N ASN A 136 -22.69 2.79 -13.05
CA ASN A 136 -23.48 2.71 -14.28
C ASN A 136 -22.83 3.61 -15.34
N PRO A 137 -22.28 3.05 -16.42
CA PRO A 137 -21.67 3.85 -17.50
C PRO A 137 -22.63 4.87 -18.13
N ASP A 138 -23.91 4.53 -18.19
CA ASP A 138 -24.95 5.38 -18.81
C ASP A 138 -25.36 6.57 -17.95
N ALA A 139 -24.97 6.59 -16.68
CA ALA A 139 -25.24 7.73 -15.78
C ALA A 139 -24.31 8.93 -15.99
N GLY A 140 -23.39 8.87 -16.96
CA GLY A 140 -22.45 9.96 -17.26
C GLY A 140 -21.33 10.17 -16.24
N ILE A 141 -21.19 9.26 -15.25
CA ILE A 141 -20.19 9.36 -14.17
C ILE A 141 -18.77 9.38 -14.73
N ALA A 142 -18.50 8.52 -15.72
CA ALA A 142 -17.18 8.45 -16.35
C ALA A 142 -16.81 9.75 -17.08
N ASP A 143 -17.78 10.35 -17.78
CA ASP A 143 -17.57 11.61 -18.49
C ASP A 143 -17.41 12.78 -17.50
N GLU A 144 -18.06 12.73 -16.35
CA GLU A 144 -17.84 13.72 -15.28
C GLU A 144 -16.42 13.62 -14.70
N VAL A 145 -15.90 12.40 -14.44
CA VAL A 145 -14.51 12.17 -14.03
C VAL A 145 -13.56 12.75 -15.07
N ALA A 146 -13.75 12.39 -16.35
CA ALA A 146 -12.92 12.86 -17.45
C ALA A 146 -12.94 14.39 -17.56
N SER A 147 -14.11 15.01 -17.40
CA SER A 147 -14.26 16.48 -17.44
C SER A 147 -13.54 17.18 -16.28
N LYS A 148 -13.54 16.58 -15.08
CA LYS A 148 -12.79 17.13 -13.94
C LYS A 148 -11.27 17.08 -14.21
N ILE A 149 -10.78 15.98 -14.73
CA ILE A 149 -9.36 15.79 -15.06
C ILE A 149 -8.95 16.73 -16.21
N LYS A 150 -9.74 16.79 -17.28
CA LYS A 150 -9.47 17.68 -18.42
C LYS A 150 -9.29 19.15 -17.99
N ARG A 151 -10.18 19.64 -17.15
CA ARG A 151 -10.09 21.03 -16.64
C ARG A 151 -8.79 21.31 -15.90
N GLU A 152 -8.29 20.36 -15.12
CA GLU A 152 -7.01 20.57 -14.44
C GLU A 152 -5.85 20.50 -15.44
N LEU A 153 -5.86 19.56 -16.40
CA LEU A 153 -4.82 19.51 -17.45
C LEU A 153 -4.81 20.79 -18.29
N GLU A 154 -5.96 21.37 -18.63
CA GLU A 154 -6.06 22.65 -19.32
C GLU A 154 -5.42 23.80 -18.52
N LYS A 155 -5.68 23.89 -17.22
CA LYS A 155 -5.08 24.90 -16.33
C LYS A 155 -3.56 24.82 -16.27
N PHE A 156 -3.03 23.60 -16.30
CA PHE A 156 -1.57 23.38 -16.30
C PHE A 156 -0.95 23.48 -17.70
N GLY A 157 -1.76 23.64 -18.76
CA GLY A 157 -1.25 23.64 -20.13
C GLY A 157 -0.81 22.27 -20.64
N LEU A 158 -1.28 21.19 -20.04
CA LEU A 158 -0.82 19.80 -20.27
C LEU A 158 -1.79 18.97 -21.12
N LEU A 159 -2.84 19.57 -21.72
CA LEU A 159 -3.85 18.83 -22.45
C LEU A 159 -3.27 18.05 -23.67
N ASN A 160 -2.20 18.57 -24.25
CA ASN A 160 -1.51 17.96 -25.41
C ASN A 160 -0.39 17.00 -25.02
N GLU A 161 -0.09 16.87 -23.71
CA GLU A 161 0.90 15.92 -23.23
C GLU A 161 0.25 14.61 -22.82
N PRO A 162 0.95 13.48 -22.89
CA PRO A 162 0.41 12.20 -22.42
C PRO A 162 0.09 12.24 -20.92
N LEU A 163 -1.06 11.67 -20.54
CA LEU A 163 -1.45 11.41 -19.16
C LEU A 163 -1.14 9.97 -18.80
N GLY A 164 -0.22 9.77 -17.86
CA GLY A 164 0.10 8.45 -17.32
C GLY A 164 -0.92 8.00 -16.28
N ILE A 165 -1.48 6.80 -16.44
CA ILE A 165 -2.46 6.24 -15.49
C ILE A 165 -1.93 4.93 -14.94
N ASP A 166 -2.16 4.67 -13.64
CA ASP A 166 -1.75 3.43 -12.98
C ASP A 166 -2.72 2.27 -13.28
N ILE A 167 -3.97 2.40 -12.93
CA ILE A 167 -5.03 1.42 -13.17
C ILE A 167 -6.37 2.15 -13.28
N VAL A 168 -7.22 1.72 -14.21
CA VAL A 168 -8.52 2.38 -14.41
C VAL A 168 -9.55 1.41 -14.99
N GLU A 169 -10.82 1.59 -14.64
CA GLU A 169 -11.92 0.90 -15.30
C GLU A 169 -12.12 1.39 -16.74
N LEU A 170 -12.47 0.47 -17.64
CA LEU A 170 -12.66 0.77 -19.07
C LEU A 170 -13.61 1.95 -19.36
N PRO A 171 -14.76 2.13 -18.67
CA PRO A 171 -15.62 3.27 -18.93
C PRO A 171 -14.94 4.64 -18.70
N ILE A 172 -14.10 4.74 -17.66
CA ILE A 172 -13.33 5.95 -17.38
C ILE A 172 -12.25 6.17 -18.44
N LEU A 173 -11.53 5.10 -18.82
CA LEU A 173 -10.53 5.16 -19.88
C LEU A 173 -11.14 5.67 -21.19
N PHE A 174 -12.27 5.12 -21.61
CA PHE A 174 -12.95 5.55 -22.81
C PHE A 174 -13.47 6.98 -22.74
N ALA A 175 -13.93 7.43 -21.56
CA ALA A 175 -14.34 8.80 -21.35
C ALA A 175 -13.18 9.79 -21.45
N LEU A 176 -12.00 9.45 -20.90
CA LEU A 176 -10.78 10.24 -21.05
C LEU A 176 -10.39 10.38 -22.52
N GLN A 177 -10.42 9.27 -23.28
CA GLN A 177 -10.13 9.28 -24.70
C GLN A 177 -11.15 10.13 -25.50
N ARG A 178 -12.46 10.02 -25.21
CA ARG A 178 -13.49 10.87 -25.82
C ARG A 178 -13.30 12.35 -25.49
N ALA A 179 -12.77 12.66 -24.32
CA ALA A 179 -12.43 14.02 -23.92
C ALA A 179 -11.18 14.58 -24.63
N GLY A 180 -10.52 13.78 -25.47
CA GLY A 180 -9.32 14.16 -26.24
C GLY A 180 -8.01 14.04 -25.46
N ILE A 181 -8.00 13.30 -24.36
CA ILE A 181 -6.80 13.09 -23.53
C ILE A 181 -6.05 11.85 -24.06
N THR A 182 -4.75 12.00 -24.32
CA THR A 182 -3.87 10.90 -24.67
C THR A 182 -3.46 10.16 -23.40
N VAL A 183 -3.94 8.92 -23.24
CA VAL A 183 -3.67 8.10 -22.06
C VAL A 183 -2.57 7.10 -22.37
N VAL A 184 -1.60 6.96 -21.44
CA VAL A 184 -0.50 6.00 -21.49
C VAL A 184 -0.36 5.27 -20.15
N ASP A 185 0.38 4.18 -20.13
CA ASP A 185 0.72 3.48 -18.88
C ASP A 185 1.65 4.35 -18.01
N GLY A 186 1.19 4.71 -16.82
CA GLY A 186 1.94 5.43 -15.80
C GLY A 186 2.45 4.54 -14.66
N GLN A 187 2.07 3.26 -14.64
CA GLN A 187 2.37 2.36 -13.53
C GLN A 187 3.88 2.21 -13.31
N GLN A 188 4.67 2.14 -14.38
CA GLN A 188 6.12 1.99 -14.24
C GLN A 188 6.78 3.18 -13.53
N ILE A 189 6.24 4.40 -13.71
CA ILE A 189 6.75 5.61 -13.03
C ILE A 189 6.51 5.48 -11.52
N PHE A 190 5.31 5.02 -11.09
CA PHE A 190 5.02 4.76 -9.68
C PHE A 190 5.90 3.65 -9.11
N LEU A 191 6.11 2.57 -9.84
CA LEU A 191 6.98 1.46 -9.41
C LEU A 191 8.42 1.93 -9.22
N ASN A 192 8.96 2.69 -10.16
CA ASN A 192 10.32 3.24 -10.06
C ASN A 192 10.45 4.19 -8.86
N ALA A 193 9.46 5.07 -8.63
CA ALA A 193 9.46 5.98 -7.49
C ALA A 193 9.48 5.25 -6.14
N ARG A 194 8.82 4.10 -6.05
CA ARG A 194 8.70 3.28 -4.84
C ARG A 194 9.77 2.20 -4.71
N ALA A 195 10.60 1.98 -5.74
CA ALA A 195 11.58 0.89 -5.75
C ALA A 195 12.61 1.02 -4.62
N ILE A 196 13.19 2.21 -4.47
CA ILE A 196 14.18 2.49 -3.42
C ILE A 196 13.48 3.17 -2.25
N LYS A 197 13.46 2.49 -1.10
CA LYS A 197 12.80 2.97 0.11
C LYS A 197 13.62 4.04 0.82
N THR A 198 12.95 5.05 1.34
CA THR A 198 13.54 6.05 2.24
C THR A 198 13.73 5.45 3.65
N GLY A 199 14.46 6.16 4.52
CA GLY A 199 14.64 5.73 5.91
C GLY A 199 13.32 5.60 6.67
N GLU A 200 12.40 6.55 6.45
CA GLU A 200 11.07 6.53 7.07
C GLU A 200 10.21 5.37 6.56
N GLU A 201 10.29 5.06 5.27
CA GLU A 201 9.60 3.89 4.70
C GLU A 201 10.14 2.56 5.27
N ILE A 202 11.45 2.46 5.47
CA ILE A 202 12.07 1.29 6.11
C ILE A 202 11.60 1.16 7.55
N GLY A 203 11.50 2.28 8.28
CA GLY A 203 10.96 2.29 9.65
C GLY A 203 9.53 1.73 9.71
N LEU A 204 8.65 2.15 8.79
CA LEU A 204 7.27 1.63 8.70
C LEU A 204 7.20 0.16 8.34
N LEU A 205 8.04 -0.30 7.39
CA LEU A 205 8.13 -1.72 7.04
C LEU A 205 8.62 -2.57 8.22
N THR A 206 9.60 -2.06 8.96
CA THR A 206 10.11 -2.72 10.17
C THR A 206 9.03 -2.86 11.23
N GLN A 207 8.25 -1.80 11.44
CA GLN A 207 7.12 -1.82 12.36
C GLN A 207 6.04 -2.82 11.91
N ALA A 208 5.65 -2.79 10.66
CA ALA A 208 4.68 -3.74 10.12
C ALA A 208 5.16 -5.20 10.28
N ALA A 209 6.44 -5.48 10.04
CA ALA A 209 7.02 -6.81 10.26
C ALA A 209 6.97 -7.23 11.74
N SER A 210 7.32 -6.33 12.67
CA SER A 210 7.28 -6.61 14.11
C SER A 210 5.87 -6.95 14.61
N MET A 211 4.83 -6.33 14.03
CA MET A 211 3.43 -6.66 14.35
C MET A 211 3.08 -8.10 13.94
N VAL A 212 3.57 -8.55 12.79
CA VAL A 212 3.38 -9.94 12.35
C VAL A 212 4.16 -10.93 13.23
N ASP A 213 5.37 -10.57 13.69
CA ASP A 213 6.11 -11.41 14.65
C ASP A 213 5.32 -11.58 15.96
N ALA A 214 4.75 -10.52 16.49
CA ALA A 214 3.89 -10.59 17.68
C ALA A 214 2.64 -11.46 17.45
N ALA A 215 2.05 -11.38 16.24
CA ALA A 215 0.92 -12.24 15.89
C ALA A 215 1.32 -13.72 15.80
N TYR A 216 2.50 -14.02 15.25
CA TYR A 216 3.04 -15.39 15.22
C TYR A 216 3.36 -15.93 16.61
N GLU A 217 3.85 -15.12 17.53
CA GLU A 217 4.04 -15.51 18.92
C GLU A 217 2.73 -15.97 19.56
N LYS A 218 1.68 -15.16 19.42
CA LYS A 218 0.36 -15.50 19.94
C LYS A 218 -0.27 -16.71 19.24
N LEU A 219 -0.04 -16.85 17.95
CA LEU A 219 -0.46 -18.01 17.19
C LEU A 219 0.25 -19.28 17.68
N TYR A 220 1.55 -19.23 17.93
CA TYR A 220 2.32 -20.35 18.46
C TYR A 220 1.78 -20.85 19.82
N GLU A 221 1.46 -19.91 20.73
CA GLU A 221 0.86 -20.23 22.02
C GLU A 221 -0.56 -20.87 21.89
N PHE A 222 -1.28 -20.48 20.84
CA PHE A 222 -2.66 -20.92 20.62
C PHE A 222 -2.77 -22.27 19.92
N LEU A 223 -1.81 -22.62 19.06
CA LEU A 223 -1.87 -23.81 18.23
C LEU A 223 -1.78 -25.08 19.05
N ARG A 224 -2.83 -25.91 18.94
CA ARG A 224 -2.92 -27.26 19.52
C ARG A 224 -3.88 -28.12 18.70
N PRO A 225 -3.85 -29.45 18.83
CA PRO A 225 -4.86 -30.29 18.22
C PRO A 225 -6.28 -29.90 18.65
N GLY A 226 -7.21 -29.89 17.68
CA GLY A 226 -8.60 -29.53 17.90
C GLY A 226 -8.94 -28.05 17.65
N VAL A 227 -7.95 -27.18 17.45
CA VAL A 227 -8.17 -25.80 16.96
C VAL A 227 -8.55 -25.85 15.48
N LYS A 228 -9.45 -24.99 15.05
CA LYS A 228 -9.79 -24.83 13.62
C LYS A 228 -8.88 -23.79 12.94
N GLU A 229 -8.67 -23.97 11.64
CA GLU A 229 -7.91 -23.00 10.84
C GLU A 229 -8.51 -21.58 10.95
N ASN A 230 -9.85 -21.44 10.84
CA ASN A 230 -10.53 -20.14 10.96
C ASN A 230 -10.45 -19.51 12.37
N GLU A 231 -10.32 -20.32 13.43
CA GLU A 231 -10.10 -19.79 14.79
C GLU A 231 -8.70 -19.17 14.90
N ALA A 232 -7.70 -19.80 14.28
CA ALA A 232 -6.35 -19.22 14.19
C ALA A 232 -6.33 -17.91 13.39
N VAL A 233 -7.07 -17.84 12.29
CA VAL A 233 -7.24 -16.60 11.50
C VAL A 233 -7.88 -15.48 12.33
N GLY A 234 -8.93 -15.82 13.10
CA GLY A 234 -9.59 -14.86 13.99
C GLY A 234 -8.66 -14.30 15.05
N LEU A 235 -7.83 -15.16 15.67
CA LEU A 235 -6.81 -14.73 16.64
C LEU A 235 -5.79 -13.78 16.00
N VAL A 236 -5.20 -14.17 14.88
CA VAL A 236 -4.18 -13.37 14.18
C VAL A 236 -4.74 -12.01 13.78
N SER A 237 -5.93 -11.99 13.20
CA SER A 237 -6.59 -10.74 12.79
C SER A 237 -6.84 -9.83 14.00
N LYS A 238 -7.33 -10.38 15.11
CA LYS A 238 -7.53 -9.62 16.34
C LYS A 238 -6.22 -9.00 16.84
N VAL A 239 -5.15 -9.78 16.92
CA VAL A 239 -3.83 -9.29 17.41
C VAL A 239 -3.32 -8.16 16.53
N LEU A 240 -3.39 -8.29 15.21
CA LEU A 240 -2.94 -7.27 14.29
C LEU A 240 -3.73 -5.96 14.43
N TYR A 241 -5.07 -6.03 14.54
CA TYR A 241 -5.89 -4.83 14.75
C TYR A 241 -5.67 -4.20 16.14
N ASP A 242 -5.50 -5.00 17.18
CA ASP A 242 -5.16 -4.50 18.52
C ASP A 242 -3.83 -3.73 18.53
N LEU A 243 -2.89 -4.11 17.66
CA LEU A 243 -1.59 -3.46 17.49
C LEU A 243 -1.62 -2.26 16.54
N GLY A 244 -2.75 -1.95 15.93
CA GLY A 244 -2.92 -0.78 15.06
C GLY A 244 -2.81 -1.05 13.56
N SER A 245 -2.94 -2.31 13.10
CA SER A 245 -3.06 -2.59 11.68
C SER A 245 -4.25 -1.86 11.08
N GLU A 246 -4.06 -1.25 9.94
CA GLU A 246 -5.13 -0.57 9.22
C GLU A 246 -6.01 -1.57 8.44
N TYR A 247 -5.38 -2.65 8.01
CA TYR A 247 -6.00 -3.61 7.14
C TYR A 247 -5.27 -4.96 7.19
N VAL A 248 -5.98 -6.00 7.58
CA VAL A 248 -5.54 -7.39 7.44
C VAL A 248 -6.03 -7.87 6.08
N GLU A 249 -5.12 -7.93 5.11
CA GLU A 249 -5.42 -8.29 3.72
C GLU A 249 -5.81 -9.74 3.59
N GLY A 250 -5.11 -10.60 4.31
CA GLY A 250 -5.40 -12.02 4.36
C GLY A 250 -4.55 -12.76 5.38
N VAL A 251 -5.12 -13.83 5.89
CA VAL A 251 -4.41 -14.83 6.67
C VAL A 251 -4.69 -16.18 6.04
N ASN A 252 -3.74 -16.71 5.29
CA ASN A 252 -3.82 -18.10 4.83
C ASN A 252 -3.48 -18.99 6.01
N ALA A 253 -4.36 -19.91 6.37
CA ALA A 253 -4.19 -20.85 7.46
C ALA A 253 -4.58 -22.24 6.97
N ILE A 254 -3.59 -23.09 6.77
CA ILE A 254 -3.76 -24.36 6.08
C ILE A 254 -3.06 -25.45 6.88
N SER A 255 -3.71 -26.58 7.06
CA SER A 255 -3.17 -27.67 7.88
C SER A 255 -3.27 -29.04 7.21
N GLY A 256 -2.36 -29.94 7.60
CA GLY A 256 -2.31 -31.32 7.17
C GLY A 256 -2.02 -31.47 5.68
N GLU A 257 -2.75 -32.36 5.05
CA GLU A 257 -2.62 -32.72 3.63
C GLU A 257 -2.85 -31.54 2.66
N ARG A 258 -3.53 -30.47 3.11
CA ARG A 258 -3.79 -29.28 2.30
C ARG A 258 -2.62 -28.31 2.22
N CYS A 259 -1.54 -28.54 2.98
CA CYS A 259 -0.38 -27.67 2.95
C CYS A 259 0.39 -27.71 1.62
N SER A 260 0.24 -28.79 0.84
CA SER A 260 0.89 -28.91 -0.47
C SER A 260 0.05 -29.73 -1.45
N PRO A 261 -0.36 -29.13 -2.58
CA PRO A 261 -0.36 -27.71 -2.90
C PRO A 261 -1.34 -26.94 -2.01
N HIS A 262 -0.97 -25.73 -1.57
CA HIS A 262 -1.82 -24.96 -0.68
C HIS A 262 -2.84 -24.10 -1.45
N PRO A 263 -4.09 -23.98 -0.95
CA PRO A 263 -5.18 -23.33 -1.67
C PRO A 263 -5.26 -21.79 -1.46
N HIS A 264 -4.29 -21.17 -0.83
CA HIS A 264 -4.26 -19.72 -0.51
C HIS A 264 -5.53 -19.23 0.23
N VAL A 265 -6.05 -20.06 1.15
CA VAL A 265 -7.27 -19.77 1.90
C VAL A 265 -7.24 -20.56 3.20
N TYR A 266 -8.17 -20.28 4.09
CA TYR A 266 -8.42 -21.10 5.29
C TYR A 266 -9.75 -21.83 5.20
N SER A 267 -9.99 -22.75 6.13
CA SER A 267 -11.26 -23.48 6.26
C SER A 267 -11.65 -23.66 7.72
N ASP A 268 -12.70 -24.42 7.96
CA ASP A 268 -13.12 -24.88 9.29
C ASP A 268 -12.49 -26.22 9.70
N ARG A 269 -11.46 -26.70 8.97
CA ARG A 269 -10.76 -27.93 9.29
C ARG A 269 -10.17 -27.86 10.69
N LEU A 270 -10.37 -28.95 11.46
CA LEU A 270 -9.70 -29.16 12.72
C LEU A 270 -8.26 -29.59 12.49
N ILE A 271 -7.32 -28.90 13.12
CA ILE A 271 -5.89 -29.24 13.11
C ILE A 271 -5.70 -30.50 13.97
N ARG A 272 -4.97 -31.46 13.47
CA ARG A 272 -4.78 -32.78 14.08
C ARG A 272 -3.35 -32.95 14.62
N PRO A 273 -3.14 -33.89 15.57
CA PRO A 273 -1.77 -34.22 16.00
C PRO A 273 -0.90 -34.66 14.83
N GLY A 274 0.29 -34.10 14.71
CA GLY A 274 1.24 -34.40 13.64
C GLY A 274 1.01 -33.61 12.34
N ASP A 275 -0.04 -32.81 12.25
CA ASP A 275 -0.25 -31.95 11.09
C ASP A 275 0.86 -30.89 10.99
N PRO A 276 1.40 -30.66 9.79
CA PRO A 276 2.00 -29.37 9.50
C PRO A 276 0.87 -28.32 9.47
N ALA A 277 1.12 -27.13 10.01
CA ALA A 277 0.23 -26.00 9.94
C ALA A 277 1.00 -24.79 9.37
N PHE A 278 0.61 -24.39 8.17
CA PHE A 278 1.22 -23.33 7.40
C PHE A 278 0.38 -22.06 7.51
N PHE A 279 1.04 -20.95 7.77
CA PHE A 279 0.40 -19.64 7.84
C PHE A 279 1.15 -18.64 6.99
N ASP A 280 0.37 -17.81 6.30
CA ASP A 280 0.83 -16.64 5.58
C ASP A 280 -0.01 -15.45 6.04
N ILE A 281 0.65 -14.44 6.60
CA ILE A 281 -0.01 -13.29 7.20
C ILE A 281 0.34 -12.05 6.38
N LEU A 282 -0.71 -11.46 5.80
CA LEU A 282 -0.63 -10.24 5.00
C LEU A 282 -1.41 -9.13 5.70
N HIS A 283 -0.74 -8.03 6.02
CA HIS A 283 -1.41 -6.87 6.58
C HIS A 283 -0.76 -5.56 6.12
N SER A 284 -1.45 -4.46 6.37
CA SER A 284 -0.98 -3.12 6.09
C SER A 284 -0.95 -2.28 7.36
N TYR A 285 0.17 -1.60 7.57
CA TYR A 285 0.36 -0.60 8.61
C TYR A 285 0.83 0.70 7.99
N GLN A 286 0.08 1.77 8.17
CA GLN A 286 0.35 3.09 7.58
C GLN A 286 0.63 3.04 6.05
N GLY A 287 -0.05 2.11 5.34
CA GLY A 287 0.09 1.89 3.90
C GLY A 287 1.26 1.02 3.47
N TYR A 288 2.04 0.49 4.42
CA TYR A 288 3.14 -0.43 4.15
C TYR A 288 2.73 -1.86 4.47
N ARG A 289 2.87 -2.73 3.48
CA ARG A 289 2.47 -4.13 3.56
C ARG A 289 3.64 -5.02 3.89
N THR A 290 3.37 -6.04 4.72
CA THR A 290 4.27 -7.17 4.93
C THR A 290 3.54 -8.47 4.65
N CYS A 291 4.30 -9.46 4.19
CA CYS A 291 3.83 -10.81 3.94
C CYS A 291 4.97 -11.76 4.20
N TYR A 292 4.80 -12.68 5.13
CA TYR A 292 5.73 -13.79 5.28
C TYR A 292 5.11 -15.00 5.97
N TYR A 293 5.76 -16.13 5.79
CA TYR A 293 5.27 -17.46 6.10
C TYR A 293 5.90 -18.04 7.33
N ARG A 294 5.13 -18.88 8.07
CA ARG A 294 5.65 -19.78 9.08
C ARG A 294 4.91 -21.11 9.00
N THR A 295 5.66 -22.19 9.23
CA THR A 295 5.11 -23.54 9.30
C THR A 295 5.41 -24.12 10.67
N PHE A 296 4.40 -24.66 11.31
CA PHE A 296 4.47 -25.31 12.63
C PHE A 296 4.14 -26.79 12.50
N ALA A 297 4.73 -27.62 13.33
CA ALA A 297 4.24 -28.97 13.56
C ALA A 297 3.36 -28.98 14.81
N VAL A 298 2.11 -29.43 14.67
CA VAL A 298 1.17 -29.42 15.78
C VAL A 298 1.23 -30.75 16.53
N GLY A 299 1.78 -30.72 17.73
CA GLY A 299 2.09 -31.91 18.53
C GLY A 299 3.54 -32.36 18.28
N SER A 300 3.78 -33.21 17.30
CA SER A 300 5.12 -33.71 16.97
C SER A 300 5.36 -33.75 15.47
N ALA A 301 6.56 -33.42 15.04
CA ALA A 301 6.96 -33.55 13.65
C ALA A 301 7.55 -34.94 13.37
N SER A 302 7.27 -35.47 12.19
CA SER A 302 7.96 -36.68 11.67
C SER A 302 9.38 -36.34 11.22
N SER A 303 10.24 -37.38 11.08
CA SER A 303 11.58 -37.20 10.52
C SER A 303 11.54 -36.58 9.11
N ALA A 304 10.59 -37.01 8.26
CA ALA A 304 10.40 -36.48 6.92
C ALA A 304 10.07 -34.97 6.92
N GLN A 305 9.21 -34.51 7.86
CA GLN A 305 8.90 -33.10 8.02
C GLN A 305 10.13 -32.30 8.48
N HIS A 306 10.91 -32.83 9.42
CA HIS A 306 12.18 -32.21 9.85
C HIS A 306 13.17 -32.08 8.70
N ASP A 307 13.35 -33.14 7.91
CA ASP A 307 14.29 -33.15 6.78
C ASP A 307 13.86 -32.18 5.67
N ALA A 308 12.55 -32.10 5.38
CA ALA A 308 12.00 -31.16 4.41
C ALA A 308 12.19 -29.70 4.88
N TYR A 309 11.88 -29.41 6.15
CA TYR A 309 12.08 -28.09 6.73
C TYR A 309 13.55 -27.66 6.73
N LYS A 310 14.45 -28.56 7.13
CA LYS A 310 15.89 -28.29 7.12
C LYS A 310 16.37 -27.94 5.71
N ARG A 311 15.99 -28.72 4.71
CA ARG A 311 16.32 -28.47 3.30
C ARG A 311 15.81 -27.11 2.83
N ALA A 312 14.53 -26.80 3.08
CA ALA A 312 13.94 -25.52 2.72
C ALA A 312 14.69 -24.35 3.39
N ARG A 313 15.05 -24.49 4.66
CA ARG A 313 15.82 -23.49 5.41
C ARG A 313 17.21 -23.28 4.82
N GLU A 314 17.92 -24.35 4.45
CA GLU A 314 19.24 -24.26 3.84
C GLU A 314 19.20 -23.53 2.48
N TYR A 315 18.17 -23.73 1.66
CA TYR A 315 17.97 -22.97 0.42
C TYR A 315 17.71 -21.50 0.70
N MET A 316 16.82 -21.22 1.63
CA MET A 316 16.47 -19.84 2.01
C MET A 316 17.69 -19.08 2.55
N ASP A 317 18.45 -19.67 3.45
CA ASP A 317 19.64 -19.04 4.05
C ASP A 317 20.72 -18.75 2.99
N ARG A 318 20.92 -19.66 2.02
CA ARG A 318 21.82 -19.43 0.86
C ARG A 318 21.33 -18.29 -0.01
N ALA A 319 20.03 -18.22 -0.29
CA ALA A 319 19.43 -17.14 -1.09
C ALA A 319 19.57 -15.78 -0.39
N ILE A 320 19.29 -15.73 0.92
CA ILE A 320 19.42 -14.50 1.72
C ILE A 320 20.87 -14.00 1.74
N ALA A 321 21.85 -14.90 1.85
CA ALA A 321 23.27 -14.54 1.86
C ALA A 321 23.74 -13.87 0.55
N LEU A 322 23.01 -14.05 -0.54
CA LEU A 322 23.29 -13.40 -1.83
C LEU A 322 22.66 -12.02 -1.97
N VAL A 323 21.73 -11.63 -1.08
CA VAL A 323 21.07 -10.32 -1.14
C VAL A 323 22.06 -9.23 -0.70
N ARG A 324 22.70 -8.61 -1.68
CA ARG A 324 23.69 -7.54 -1.48
C ARG A 324 23.68 -6.57 -2.67
N PRO A 325 24.22 -5.37 -2.51
CA PRO A 325 24.35 -4.44 -3.63
C PRO A 325 25.08 -5.08 -4.83
N GLY A 326 24.49 -4.97 -6.01
CA GLY A 326 25.01 -5.54 -7.25
C GLY A 326 24.55 -6.98 -7.55
N ALA A 327 23.90 -7.67 -6.62
CA ALA A 327 23.27 -8.97 -6.91
C ALA A 327 22.03 -8.80 -7.79
N THR A 328 21.83 -9.73 -8.70
CA THR A 328 20.64 -9.81 -9.55
C THR A 328 19.65 -10.84 -9.00
N THR A 329 18.38 -10.76 -9.42
CA THR A 329 17.41 -11.82 -9.12
C THR A 329 17.81 -13.17 -9.71
N ALA A 330 18.53 -13.18 -10.83
CA ALA A 330 19.06 -14.40 -11.44
C ALA A 330 20.08 -15.09 -10.54
N ASP A 331 20.96 -14.34 -9.85
CA ASP A 331 21.91 -14.90 -8.89
C ASP A 331 21.21 -15.59 -7.72
N ILE A 332 20.11 -15.00 -7.25
CA ILE A 332 19.31 -15.56 -6.16
C ILE A 332 18.56 -16.82 -6.63
N VAL A 333 17.96 -16.79 -7.81
CA VAL A 333 17.24 -17.94 -8.38
C VAL A 333 18.17 -19.13 -8.62
N ALA A 334 19.44 -18.89 -9.00
CA ALA A 334 20.41 -19.95 -9.29
C ALA A 334 20.74 -20.87 -8.09
N VAL A 335 20.44 -20.46 -6.87
CA VAL A 335 20.67 -21.30 -5.67
C VAL A 335 19.43 -22.10 -5.24
N TRP A 336 18.26 -21.86 -5.86
CA TRP A 336 17.07 -22.66 -5.63
C TRP A 336 17.12 -23.96 -6.41
N PRO A 337 16.52 -25.05 -5.90
CA PRO A 337 16.40 -26.28 -6.65
C PRO A 337 15.53 -26.09 -7.89
N LYS A 338 15.74 -26.90 -8.90
CA LYS A 338 14.89 -26.89 -10.08
C LYS A 338 13.49 -27.40 -9.74
N ALA A 339 12.48 -26.95 -10.50
CA ALA A 339 11.09 -27.34 -10.25
C ALA A 339 10.87 -28.87 -10.32
N GLU A 340 11.67 -29.56 -11.11
CA GLU A 340 11.61 -31.02 -11.26
C GLU A 340 12.13 -31.78 -10.02
N GLU A 341 12.75 -31.09 -9.07
CA GLU A 341 13.28 -31.69 -7.84
C GLU A 341 12.25 -31.67 -6.69
N PHE A 342 11.07 -31.11 -6.92
CA PHE A 342 9.91 -31.07 -6.02
C PHE A 342 8.80 -31.97 -6.58
#